data_de9270c16138a0dbee1cc938e996cfb6
#
_entry.id   de9270c16138a0dbee1cc938e996cfb6
#
_cell.length_a   1.000
_cell.length_b   1.000
_cell.length_c   1.000
_cell.angle_alpha   90.00
_cell.angle_beta   90.00
_cell.angle_gamma   90.00
#
_symmetry.space_group_name_H-M   'P 1'
#
loop_
_entity.id
_entity.type
_entity.pdbx_description
1 polymer ?
#
loop_
_entity_poly.entity_id
_entity_poly.type
_entity_poly.pdbx_seq_one_letter_code
_entity_poly.pdbx_strand_id
1 'polypeptide(L)'
;LTYGVSVLVISCPCALGLATPVAIMVGNGMGAKKGILFKNATALENTGKAKNIVLDKTGTITTGKPEVTDVIHTGEFTREELLETAYSLENNSEHPLAKAIVQYCEKNHIGKQEVTEFLSETGNGLRGKINDVPVAAGNIEYVKEFTKVSQKYTDDANRLAGEGKTPMYFVSDGKLAGIIAVSDTLKEDSISAVKHLKEMGLNVTMLTGDNKITAQAIAEKVGIEHVVSNVLPDVKEKVVKEQSLDGITIMVGDGINDAPALTRADVGIAIGAGTDIAIDAADIVLVKNQLEDVPKAIRLSKMVLKNIHENLFWAFIYNIIGIPLAAGLWYPFTGIRLSPMFGALAMSLSSFCVVMNALRLNLKK
;
A
#
# COMPACT_ATOMS: atom_id res chain seq x y z
N LEU A 1 -4.49 52.88 28.55
CA LEU A 1 -4.48 51.57 29.18
C LEU A 1 -5.54 50.63 28.54
N THR A 2 -6.80 51.07 28.38
CA THR A 2 -7.90 50.25 27.85
C THR A 2 -7.60 49.65 26.45
N TYR A 3 -7.10 50.47 25.52
CA TYR A 3 -6.74 49.98 24.20
C TYR A 3 -5.62 48.92 24.24
N GLY A 4 -4.60 49.13 25.08
CA GLY A 4 -3.54 48.15 25.26
C GLY A 4 -4.04 46.79 25.80
N VAL A 5 -4.94 46.83 26.80
CA VAL A 5 -5.57 45.63 27.34
C VAL A 5 -6.49 44.96 26.30
N SER A 6 -7.27 45.74 25.54
CA SER A 6 -8.12 45.18 24.49
C SER A 6 -7.32 44.49 23.37
N VAL A 7 -6.18 45.09 22.95
CA VAL A 7 -5.28 44.50 21.98
C VAL A 7 -4.66 43.18 22.49
N LEU A 8 -4.18 43.18 23.76
CA LEU A 8 -3.61 41.97 24.34
C LEU A 8 -4.64 40.84 24.44
N VAL A 9 -5.86 41.15 24.79
CA VAL A 9 -6.96 40.14 24.88
C VAL A 9 -7.26 39.58 23.50
N ILE A 10 -7.46 40.41 22.49
CA ILE A 10 -7.80 39.98 21.11
C ILE A 10 -6.67 39.25 20.42
N SER A 11 -5.43 39.54 20.75
CA SER A 11 -4.24 38.92 20.16
C SER A 11 -4.00 37.48 20.63
N CYS A 12 -4.80 36.95 21.55
CA CYS A 12 -4.66 35.56 21.98
C CYS A 12 -4.82 34.59 20.78
N PRO A 13 -3.88 33.68 20.52
CA PRO A 13 -3.97 32.70 19.42
C PRO A 13 -4.79 31.45 19.76
N CYS A 14 -5.82 31.58 20.66
CA CYS A 14 -6.57 30.44 21.18
C CYS A 14 -7.23 29.60 20.06
N ALA A 15 -7.87 30.25 19.10
CA ALA A 15 -8.50 29.59 17.95
C ALA A 15 -7.46 28.90 17.05
N LEU A 16 -6.28 29.51 16.88
CA LEU A 16 -5.16 28.96 16.10
C LEU A 16 -4.64 27.66 16.74
N GLY A 17 -4.50 27.65 18.09
CA GLY A 17 -4.07 26.47 18.84
C GLY A 17 -5.03 25.28 18.74
N LEU A 18 -6.33 25.54 18.50
CA LEU A 18 -7.36 24.49 18.36
C LEU A 18 -7.59 24.04 16.90
N ALA A 19 -7.25 24.88 15.93
CA ALA A 19 -7.60 24.68 14.52
C ALA A 19 -7.14 23.33 13.96
N THR A 20 -5.88 22.95 14.21
CA THR A 20 -5.29 21.70 13.72
C THR A 20 -5.67 20.48 14.60
N PRO A 21 -5.49 20.50 15.93
CA PRO A 21 -5.73 19.31 16.74
C PRO A 21 -7.19 18.81 16.69
N VAL A 22 -8.17 19.72 16.69
CA VAL A 22 -9.58 19.33 16.66
C VAL A 22 -9.96 18.72 15.31
N ALA A 23 -9.49 19.27 14.21
CA ALA A 23 -9.74 18.71 12.87
C ALA A 23 -9.11 17.32 12.72
N ILE A 24 -7.88 17.12 13.20
CA ILE A 24 -7.19 15.81 13.20
C ILE A 24 -7.94 14.81 14.06
N MET A 25 -8.37 15.19 15.27
CA MET A 25 -9.11 14.32 16.17
C MET A 25 -10.42 13.84 15.53
N VAL A 26 -11.16 14.75 14.91
CA VAL A 26 -12.40 14.41 14.18
C VAL A 26 -12.09 13.52 12.97
N GLY A 27 -11.04 13.83 12.20
CA GLY A 27 -10.61 13.05 11.06
C GLY A 27 -10.23 11.62 11.44
N ASN A 28 -9.42 11.46 12.49
CA ASN A 28 -9.05 10.14 13.03
C ASN A 28 -10.29 9.36 13.49
N GLY A 29 -11.23 10.00 14.17
CA GLY A 29 -12.48 9.37 14.57
C GLY A 29 -13.34 8.92 13.39
N MET A 30 -13.37 9.69 12.31
CA MET A 30 -14.05 9.30 11.06
C MET A 30 -13.33 8.14 10.36
N GLY A 31 -12.00 8.16 10.33
CA GLY A 31 -11.17 7.08 9.79
C GLY A 31 -11.42 5.77 10.54
N ALA A 32 -11.33 5.81 11.86
CA ALA A 32 -11.51 4.63 12.71
C ALA A 32 -12.90 3.98 12.50
N LYS A 33 -13.97 4.77 12.37
CA LYS A 33 -15.32 4.25 12.05
C LYS A 33 -15.39 3.53 10.71
N LYS A 34 -14.51 3.88 9.75
CA LYS A 34 -14.43 3.25 8.43
C LYS A 34 -13.40 2.11 8.36
N GLY A 35 -12.67 1.85 9.46
CA GLY A 35 -11.60 0.87 9.51
C GLY A 35 -10.27 1.40 8.97
N ILE A 36 -10.08 2.72 8.96
CA ILE A 36 -8.84 3.40 8.54
C ILE A 36 -8.21 4.00 9.80
N LEU A 37 -7.07 3.45 10.22
CA LEU A 37 -6.37 3.83 11.44
C LEU A 37 -5.10 4.60 11.12
N PHE A 38 -5.09 5.91 11.39
CA PHE A 38 -3.89 6.74 11.30
C PHE A 38 -3.13 6.69 12.62
N LYS A 39 -1.87 6.32 12.62
CA LYS A 39 -1.04 6.26 13.83
C LYS A 39 -0.66 7.63 14.38
N ASN A 40 -0.50 8.61 13.51
CA ASN A 40 -0.08 9.95 13.89
C ASN A 40 -0.65 11.03 12.94
N ALA A 41 -0.55 12.29 13.35
CA ALA A 41 -1.03 13.43 12.59
C ALA A 41 -0.25 13.65 11.28
N THR A 42 1.04 13.36 11.28
CA THR A 42 1.92 13.50 10.11
C THR A 42 1.50 12.54 9.00
N ALA A 43 1.16 11.31 9.34
CA ALA A 43 0.63 10.33 8.39
C ALA A 43 -0.64 10.85 7.69
N LEU A 44 -1.59 11.40 8.47
CA LEU A 44 -2.80 12.00 7.92
C LEU A 44 -2.47 13.18 6.99
N GLU A 45 -1.56 14.05 7.41
CA GLU A 45 -1.17 15.23 6.64
C GLU A 45 -0.48 14.84 5.32
N ASN A 46 0.54 13.98 5.38
CA ASN A 46 1.30 13.54 4.21
C ASN A 46 0.42 12.78 3.22
N THR A 47 -0.48 11.92 3.69
CA THR A 47 -1.45 11.20 2.85
C THR A 47 -2.29 12.15 2.00
N GLY A 48 -2.73 13.27 2.58
CA GLY A 48 -3.51 14.27 1.86
C GLY A 48 -2.72 15.06 0.81
N LYS A 49 -1.39 15.10 0.94
CA LYS A 49 -0.45 15.81 0.04
C LYS A 49 0.25 14.89 -0.97
N ALA A 50 -0.01 13.59 -0.91
CA ALA A 50 0.67 12.59 -1.73
C ALA A 50 0.51 12.87 -3.23
N LYS A 51 1.60 12.64 -3.98
CA LYS A 51 1.67 12.71 -5.45
C LYS A 51 1.85 11.34 -6.08
N ASN A 52 2.61 10.47 -5.42
CA ASN A 52 2.96 9.16 -5.91
C ASN A 52 2.38 8.09 -5.00
N ILE A 53 1.99 6.97 -5.58
CA ILE A 53 1.58 5.79 -4.84
C ILE A 53 2.19 4.54 -5.47
N VAL A 54 2.85 3.75 -4.65
CA VAL A 54 3.43 2.47 -5.01
C VAL A 54 2.56 1.38 -4.39
N LEU A 55 2.02 0.51 -5.22
CA LEU A 55 1.19 -0.62 -4.80
C LEU A 55 2.00 -1.91 -4.95
N ASP A 56 2.19 -2.67 -3.89
CA ASP A 56 2.64 -4.04 -4.05
C ASP A 56 1.59 -4.85 -4.82
N LYS A 57 2.01 -5.90 -5.52
CA LYS A 57 1.06 -6.77 -6.22
C LYS A 57 0.38 -7.72 -5.23
N THR A 58 1.19 -8.54 -4.55
CA THR A 58 0.72 -9.71 -3.78
C THR A 58 0.04 -9.28 -2.48
N GLY A 59 -1.18 -9.76 -2.20
CA GLY A 59 -1.94 -9.37 -1.01
C GLY A 59 -2.49 -7.95 -1.05
N THR A 60 -2.05 -7.08 -1.97
CA THR A 60 -2.49 -5.68 -2.12
C THR A 60 -3.42 -5.50 -3.32
N ILE A 61 -2.93 -5.67 -4.55
CA ILE A 61 -3.73 -5.67 -5.78
C ILE A 61 -4.43 -7.02 -5.94
N THR A 62 -3.78 -8.11 -5.52
CA THR A 62 -4.29 -9.46 -5.53
C THR A 62 -4.70 -9.91 -4.13
N THR A 63 -5.36 -11.06 -4.05
CA THR A 63 -5.88 -11.59 -2.76
C THR A 63 -4.78 -12.11 -1.83
N GLY A 64 -3.57 -12.35 -2.34
CA GLY A 64 -2.47 -12.98 -1.61
C GLY A 64 -2.69 -14.49 -1.40
N LYS A 65 -3.59 -15.09 -2.16
CA LYS A 65 -3.91 -16.52 -2.13
C LYS A 65 -3.66 -17.12 -3.51
N PRO A 66 -2.40 -17.36 -3.88
CA PRO A 66 -2.07 -17.97 -5.15
C PRO A 66 -2.62 -19.40 -5.22
N GLU A 67 -3.08 -19.79 -6.42
CA GLU A 67 -3.57 -21.14 -6.69
C GLU A 67 -2.92 -21.68 -7.97
N VAL A 68 -2.69 -23.01 -8.03
CA VAL A 68 -2.23 -23.67 -9.25
C VAL A 68 -3.35 -23.67 -10.28
N THR A 69 -3.08 -23.11 -11.46
CA THR A 69 -4.06 -23.01 -12.55
C THR A 69 -3.76 -23.96 -13.70
N ASP A 70 -2.49 -24.23 -14.00
CA ASP A 70 -2.06 -25.06 -15.11
C ASP A 70 -0.89 -25.97 -14.71
N VAL A 71 -0.91 -27.19 -15.25
CA VAL A 71 0.15 -28.18 -15.09
C VAL A 71 0.47 -28.75 -16.46
N ILE A 72 1.64 -28.41 -17.01
CA ILE A 72 2.12 -28.84 -18.31
C ILE A 72 3.33 -29.76 -18.09
N HIS A 73 3.16 -31.06 -18.28
CA HIS A 73 4.26 -32.02 -18.21
C HIS A 73 4.92 -32.21 -19.59
N THR A 74 6.17 -32.65 -19.59
CA THR A 74 6.87 -33.03 -20.84
C THR A 74 6.50 -34.47 -21.24
N GLY A 75 6.80 -34.84 -22.46
CA GLY A 75 6.53 -36.22 -22.89
C GLY A 75 7.38 -37.29 -22.23
N GLU A 76 8.44 -36.92 -21.51
CA GLU A 76 9.32 -37.81 -20.76
C GLU A 76 8.87 -38.12 -19.34
N PHE A 77 7.98 -37.26 -18.80
CA PHE A 77 7.43 -37.36 -17.45
C PHE A 77 5.90 -37.38 -17.49
N THR A 78 5.30 -38.14 -16.59
CA THR A 78 3.85 -38.08 -16.35
C THR A 78 3.49 -36.85 -15.54
N ARG A 79 2.21 -36.49 -15.54
CA ARG A 79 1.69 -35.41 -14.71
C ARG A 79 1.90 -35.69 -13.23
N GLU A 80 1.79 -36.94 -12.81
CA GLU A 80 2.01 -37.36 -11.43
C GLU A 80 3.46 -37.18 -11.00
N GLU A 81 4.42 -37.66 -11.78
CA GLU A 81 5.87 -37.49 -11.51
C GLU A 81 6.29 -36.04 -11.41
N LEU A 82 5.75 -35.15 -12.26
CA LEU A 82 5.97 -33.70 -12.16
C LEU A 82 5.43 -33.15 -10.84
N LEU A 83 4.22 -33.52 -10.45
CA LEU A 83 3.59 -33.03 -9.22
C LEU A 83 4.27 -33.59 -7.95
N GLU A 84 4.73 -34.85 -7.96
CA GLU A 84 5.52 -35.45 -6.85
C GLU A 84 6.86 -34.72 -6.67
N THR A 85 7.56 -34.43 -7.77
CA THR A 85 8.81 -33.65 -7.75
C THR A 85 8.56 -32.25 -7.20
N ALA A 86 7.52 -31.57 -7.70
CA ALA A 86 7.15 -30.22 -7.28
C ALA A 86 6.75 -30.20 -5.80
N TYR A 87 5.90 -31.12 -5.36
CA TYR A 87 5.46 -31.20 -3.96
C TYR A 87 6.64 -31.45 -3.02
N SER A 88 7.53 -32.37 -3.38
CA SER A 88 8.69 -32.72 -2.55
C SER A 88 9.64 -31.54 -2.37
N LEU A 89 9.96 -30.80 -3.43
CA LEU A 89 10.80 -29.62 -3.38
C LEU A 89 10.13 -28.45 -2.63
N GLU A 90 8.91 -28.08 -3.04
CA GLU A 90 8.23 -26.88 -2.57
C GLU A 90 7.75 -27.01 -1.11
N ASN A 91 7.59 -28.24 -0.61
CA ASN A 91 7.24 -28.48 0.81
C ASN A 91 8.31 -27.96 1.81
N ASN A 92 9.53 -27.72 1.33
CA ASN A 92 10.63 -27.17 2.12
C ASN A 92 10.78 -25.64 1.96
N SER A 93 9.89 -24.99 1.20
CA SER A 93 9.93 -23.55 0.91
C SER A 93 8.80 -22.80 1.61
N GLU A 94 9.11 -21.64 2.17
CA GLU A 94 8.11 -20.75 2.78
C GLU A 94 7.46 -19.77 1.77
N HIS A 95 7.88 -19.83 0.51
CA HIS A 95 7.39 -18.91 -0.51
C HIS A 95 5.88 -19.08 -0.76
N PRO A 96 5.09 -18.01 -0.97
CA PRO A 96 3.65 -18.12 -1.24
C PRO A 96 3.29 -19.01 -2.42
N LEU A 97 4.08 -19.01 -3.50
CA LEU A 97 3.88 -19.89 -4.66
C LEU A 97 4.10 -21.36 -4.29
N ALA A 98 5.08 -21.65 -3.44
CA ALA A 98 5.34 -23.00 -2.93
C ALA A 98 4.13 -23.53 -2.16
N LYS A 99 3.58 -22.71 -1.26
CA LYS A 99 2.37 -23.08 -0.48
C LYS A 99 1.18 -23.41 -1.39
N ALA A 100 1.01 -22.69 -2.50
CA ALA A 100 -0.03 -22.95 -3.48
C ALA A 100 0.14 -24.35 -4.13
N ILE A 101 1.38 -24.70 -4.52
CA ILE A 101 1.70 -26.01 -5.11
C ILE A 101 1.50 -27.11 -4.10
N VAL A 102 1.97 -26.95 -2.87
CA VAL A 102 1.79 -27.90 -1.76
C VAL A 102 0.31 -28.16 -1.53
N GLN A 103 -0.51 -27.12 -1.35
CA GLN A 103 -1.97 -27.25 -1.15
C GLN A 103 -2.66 -27.95 -2.33
N TYR A 104 -2.24 -27.64 -3.55
CA TYR A 104 -2.77 -28.28 -4.74
C TYR A 104 -2.44 -29.78 -4.75
N CYS A 105 -1.22 -30.17 -4.41
CA CYS A 105 -0.79 -31.56 -4.35
C CYS A 105 -1.50 -32.33 -3.24
N GLU A 106 -1.65 -31.75 -2.05
CA GLU A 106 -2.40 -32.34 -0.94
C GLU A 106 -3.87 -32.60 -1.31
N LYS A 107 -4.53 -31.61 -1.94
CA LYS A 107 -5.92 -31.73 -2.39
C LYS A 107 -6.11 -32.84 -3.45
N ASN A 108 -5.09 -33.07 -4.27
CA ASN A 108 -5.11 -34.10 -5.30
C ASN A 108 -4.50 -35.44 -4.84
N HIS A 109 -4.19 -35.60 -3.54
CA HIS A 109 -3.62 -36.80 -2.96
C HIS A 109 -2.30 -37.26 -3.59
N ILE A 110 -1.46 -36.30 -4.03
CA ILE A 110 -0.13 -36.57 -4.57
C ILE A 110 0.81 -36.96 -3.42
N GLY A 111 1.64 -37.98 -3.65
CA GLY A 111 2.68 -38.39 -2.72
C GLY A 111 3.82 -37.40 -2.65
N LYS A 112 4.47 -37.28 -1.49
CA LYS A 112 5.76 -36.56 -1.39
C LYS A 112 6.86 -37.51 -0.95
N GLN A 113 8.07 -37.18 -1.38
CA GLN A 113 9.29 -37.89 -1.05
C GLN A 113 10.22 -36.99 -0.24
N GLU A 114 11.17 -37.61 0.46
CA GLU A 114 12.18 -36.86 1.22
C GLU A 114 13.18 -36.21 0.26
N VAL A 115 13.50 -34.93 0.53
CA VAL A 115 14.49 -34.18 -0.22
C VAL A 115 15.75 -34.01 0.62
N THR A 116 16.86 -34.47 0.09
CA THR A 116 18.19 -34.28 0.67
C THR A 116 18.95 -33.16 -0.06
N GLU A 117 19.98 -32.63 0.57
CA GLU A 117 20.83 -31.53 0.01
C GLU A 117 19.98 -30.34 -0.47
N PHE A 118 18.88 -30.03 0.22
CA PHE A 118 18.00 -28.92 -0.15
C PHE A 118 18.71 -27.57 -0.04
N LEU A 119 18.61 -26.76 -1.08
CA LEU A 119 19.10 -25.38 -1.13
C LEU A 119 18.03 -24.49 -1.75
N SER A 120 17.77 -23.36 -1.10
CA SER A 120 16.91 -22.29 -1.64
C SER A 120 17.78 -21.09 -2.02
N GLU A 121 17.68 -20.65 -3.27
CA GLU A 121 18.36 -19.49 -3.81
C GLU A 121 17.34 -18.35 -4.01
N THR A 122 17.38 -17.37 -3.13
CA THR A 122 16.40 -16.28 -3.07
C THR A 122 16.26 -15.58 -4.44
N GLY A 123 15.03 -15.55 -4.96
CA GLY A 123 14.69 -14.91 -6.23
C GLY A 123 14.98 -15.76 -7.49
N ASN A 124 15.65 -16.90 -7.36
CA ASN A 124 16.02 -17.77 -8.46
C ASN A 124 15.24 -19.07 -8.45
N GLY A 125 15.41 -19.89 -7.41
CA GLY A 125 14.77 -21.19 -7.36
C GLY A 125 15.24 -22.07 -6.20
N LEU A 126 14.89 -23.33 -6.31
CA LEU A 126 15.14 -24.39 -5.33
C LEU A 126 15.90 -25.53 -6.01
N ARG A 127 16.76 -26.23 -5.27
CA ARG A 127 17.37 -27.48 -5.71
C ARG A 127 17.56 -28.46 -4.57
N GLY A 128 17.72 -29.72 -4.92
CA GLY A 128 17.94 -30.79 -3.95
C GLY A 128 18.09 -32.14 -4.65
N LYS A 129 17.98 -33.21 -3.90
CA LYS A 129 17.95 -34.58 -4.42
C LYS A 129 16.75 -35.34 -3.86
N ILE A 130 16.09 -36.10 -4.73
CA ILE A 130 15.01 -37.05 -4.36
C ILE A 130 15.51 -38.44 -4.77
N ASN A 131 15.66 -39.36 -3.80
CA ASN A 131 16.25 -40.70 -4.05
C ASN A 131 17.57 -40.64 -4.83
N ASP A 132 18.48 -39.76 -4.42
CA ASP A 132 19.76 -39.45 -5.05
C ASP A 132 19.68 -38.83 -6.48
N VAL A 133 18.47 -38.60 -7.01
CA VAL A 133 18.26 -37.94 -8.31
C VAL A 133 18.26 -36.42 -8.09
N PRO A 134 19.11 -35.66 -8.81
CA PRO A 134 19.11 -34.20 -8.70
C PRO A 134 17.84 -33.59 -9.26
N VAL A 135 17.24 -32.69 -8.50
CA VAL A 135 16.01 -31.98 -8.86
C VAL A 135 16.19 -30.47 -8.65
N ALA A 136 15.54 -29.69 -9.50
CA ALA A 136 15.54 -28.22 -9.38
C ALA A 136 14.19 -27.64 -9.79
N ALA A 137 13.84 -26.49 -9.21
CA ALA A 137 12.64 -25.73 -9.56
C ALA A 137 12.96 -24.23 -9.53
N GLY A 138 12.36 -23.45 -10.43
CA GLY A 138 12.55 -22.01 -10.43
C GLY A 138 12.10 -21.32 -11.70
N ASN A 139 12.59 -20.09 -11.89
CA ASN A 139 12.37 -19.33 -13.12
C ASN A 139 13.20 -19.91 -14.30
N ILE A 140 12.93 -19.44 -15.51
CA ILE A 140 13.59 -19.98 -16.72
C ILE A 140 15.11 -19.78 -16.69
N GLU A 141 15.62 -18.67 -16.17
CA GLU A 141 17.07 -18.40 -16.15
C GLU A 141 17.78 -19.36 -15.20
N TYR A 142 17.18 -19.66 -14.06
CA TYR A 142 17.72 -20.62 -13.11
C TYR A 142 17.74 -22.06 -13.65
N VAL A 143 16.64 -22.51 -14.26
CA VAL A 143 16.57 -23.90 -14.74
C VAL A 143 17.44 -24.14 -15.98
N LYS A 144 17.80 -23.11 -16.75
CA LYS A 144 18.76 -23.22 -17.85
C LYS A 144 20.17 -23.66 -17.43
N GLU A 145 20.51 -23.48 -16.14
CA GLU A 145 21.78 -23.98 -15.59
C GLU A 145 21.81 -25.51 -15.49
N PHE A 146 20.64 -26.15 -15.40
CA PHE A 146 20.50 -27.60 -15.19
C PHE A 146 20.03 -28.35 -16.45
N THR A 147 19.31 -27.69 -17.35
CA THR A 147 18.75 -28.34 -18.55
C THR A 147 18.52 -27.37 -19.71
N LYS A 148 18.38 -27.94 -20.92
CA LYS A 148 17.96 -27.19 -22.11
C LYS A 148 16.43 -27.15 -22.18
N VAL A 149 15.84 -25.95 -22.09
CA VAL A 149 14.41 -25.78 -22.29
C VAL A 149 14.12 -25.60 -23.78
N SER A 150 13.26 -26.44 -24.34
CA SER A 150 12.86 -26.30 -25.74
C SER A 150 11.98 -25.07 -25.96
N GLN A 151 11.97 -24.55 -27.20
CA GLN A 151 11.18 -23.35 -27.55
C GLN A 151 9.69 -23.52 -27.25
N LYS A 152 9.14 -24.71 -27.49
CA LYS A 152 7.74 -25.02 -27.19
C LYS A 152 7.36 -24.67 -25.74
N TYR A 153 8.16 -25.11 -24.76
CA TYR A 153 7.85 -24.86 -23.34
C TYR A 153 8.14 -23.41 -22.93
N THR A 154 9.06 -22.74 -23.61
CA THR A 154 9.27 -21.29 -23.45
C THR A 154 8.05 -20.52 -23.95
N ASP A 155 7.49 -20.91 -25.11
CA ASP A 155 6.30 -20.27 -25.67
C ASP A 155 5.06 -20.53 -24.80
N ASP A 156 4.88 -21.77 -24.29
CA ASP A 156 3.81 -22.10 -23.35
C ASP A 156 3.90 -21.25 -22.06
N ALA A 157 5.09 -21.12 -21.49
CA ALA A 157 5.29 -20.28 -20.31
C ALA A 157 5.04 -18.80 -20.58
N ASN A 158 5.48 -18.28 -21.74
CA ASN A 158 5.21 -16.90 -22.14
C ASN A 158 3.71 -16.64 -22.35
N ARG A 159 2.98 -17.60 -22.92
CA ARG A 159 1.52 -17.53 -23.03
C ARG A 159 0.87 -17.47 -21.66
N LEU A 160 1.24 -18.35 -20.74
CA LEU A 160 0.72 -18.36 -19.36
C LEU A 160 1.06 -17.04 -18.63
N ALA A 161 2.29 -16.54 -18.80
CA ALA A 161 2.70 -15.26 -18.25
C ALA A 161 1.87 -14.08 -18.82
N GLY A 162 1.59 -14.11 -20.13
CA GLY A 162 0.69 -13.14 -20.79
C GLY A 162 -0.75 -13.19 -20.29
N GLU A 163 -1.18 -14.30 -19.70
CA GLU A 163 -2.46 -14.43 -19.01
C GLU A 163 -2.43 -13.87 -17.56
N GLY A 164 -1.25 -13.46 -17.08
CA GLY A 164 -1.03 -12.94 -15.72
C GLY A 164 -0.73 -14.04 -14.70
N LYS A 165 -0.33 -15.23 -15.16
CA LYS A 165 0.08 -16.35 -14.32
C LYS A 165 1.60 -16.36 -14.15
N THR A 166 2.11 -16.95 -13.08
CA THR A 166 3.54 -17.12 -12.83
C THR A 166 3.94 -18.56 -13.14
N PRO A 167 4.62 -18.83 -14.30
CA PRO A 167 5.09 -20.15 -14.64
C PRO A 167 6.36 -20.48 -13.85
N MET A 168 6.39 -21.66 -13.24
CA MET A 168 7.54 -22.25 -12.55
C MET A 168 7.96 -23.51 -13.28
N TYR A 169 9.26 -23.64 -13.55
CA TYR A 169 9.82 -24.78 -14.25
C TYR A 169 10.38 -25.80 -13.25
N PHE A 170 10.22 -27.08 -13.56
CA PHE A 170 10.70 -28.20 -12.74
C PHE A 170 11.61 -29.10 -13.56
N VAL A 171 12.75 -29.44 -12.99
CA VAL A 171 13.79 -30.27 -13.60
C VAL A 171 14.04 -31.49 -12.72
N SER A 172 14.17 -32.66 -13.34
CA SER A 172 14.57 -33.91 -12.69
C SER A 172 15.59 -34.64 -13.58
N ASP A 173 16.65 -35.12 -12.98
CA ASP A 173 17.76 -35.83 -13.70
C ASP A 173 18.29 -35.08 -14.92
N GLY A 174 18.47 -33.74 -14.79
CA GLY A 174 18.97 -32.91 -15.90
C GLY A 174 17.97 -32.72 -17.06
N LYS A 175 16.71 -33.14 -16.93
CA LYS A 175 15.66 -33.01 -17.94
C LYS A 175 14.51 -32.17 -17.42
N LEU A 176 13.87 -31.39 -18.29
CA LEU A 176 12.68 -30.64 -17.94
C LEU A 176 11.53 -31.61 -17.68
N ALA A 177 11.03 -31.63 -16.45
CA ALA A 177 9.85 -32.41 -16.08
C ALA A 177 8.56 -31.70 -16.52
N GLY A 178 8.51 -30.38 -16.37
CA GLY A 178 7.36 -29.59 -16.81
C GLY A 178 7.31 -28.18 -16.26
N ILE A 179 6.14 -27.58 -16.41
CA ILE A 179 5.80 -26.22 -15.95
C ILE A 179 4.55 -26.31 -15.11
N ILE A 180 4.55 -25.67 -13.95
CA ILE A 180 3.37 -25.44 -13.14
C ILE A 180 3.14 -23.94 -13.08
N ALA A 181 1.95 -23.47 -13.49
CA ALA A 181 1.59 -22.08 -13.41
C ALA A 181 0.71 -21.81 -12.18
N VAL A 182 1.09 -20.77 -11.48
CA VAL A 182 0.37 -20.30 -10.29
C VAL A 182 -0.16 -18.90 -10.58
N SER A 183 -1.40 -18.62 -10.22
CA SER A 183 -2.01 -17.31 -10.35
C SER A 183 -2.57 -16.84 -9.02
N ASP A 184 -2.32 -15.58 -8.71
CA ASP A 184 -2.96 -14.90 -7.59
C ASP A 184 -4.10 -14.03 -8.12
N THR A 185 -5.31 -14.26 -7.63
CA THR A 185 -6.53 -13.63 -8.12
C THR A 185 -6.55 -12.15 -7.75
N LEU A 186 -6.93 -11.29 -8.70
CA LEU A 186 -7.19 -9.88 -8.42
C LEU A 186 -8.30 -9.72 -7.38
N LYS A 187 -8.15 -8.76 -6.46
CA LYS A 187 -9.26 -8.36 -5.60
C LYS A 187 -10.36 -7.72 -6.45
N GLU A 188 -11.61 -7.93 -6.08
CA GLU A 188 -12.79 -7.42 -6.81
C GLU A 188 -12.78 -5.89 -6.96
N ASP A 189 -12.19 -5.21 -5.99
CA ASP A 189 -12.15 -3.74 -5.92
C ASP A 189 -10.88 -3.11 -6.50
N SER A 190 -9.91 -3.91 -6.99
CA SER A 190 -8.61 -3.39 -7.44
C SER A 190 -8.72 -2.45 -8.64
N ILE A 191 -9.56 -2.80 -9.62
CA ILE A 191 -9.74 -1.98 -10.83
C ILE A 191 -10.37 -0.64 -10.46
N SER A 192 -11.42 -0.63 -9.62
CA SER A 192 -12.08 0.60 -9.19
C SER A 192 -11.17 1.47 -8.32
N ALA A 193 -10.40 0.84 -7.41
CA ALA A 193 -9.47 1.56 -6.53
C ALA A 193 -8.37 2.26 -7.33
N VAL A 194 -7.73 1.56 -8.28
CA VAL A 194 -6.71 2.15 -9.17
C VAL A 194 -7.28 3.31 -9.98
N LYS A 195 -8.48 3.15 -10.53
CA LYS A 195 -9.17 4.23 -11.25
C LYS A 195 -9.37 5.44 -10.37
N HIS A 196 -9.88 5.28 -9.15
CA HIS A 196 -10.08 6.38 -8.21
C HIS A 196 -8.76 7.07 -7.82
N LEU A 197 -7.67 6.30 -7.63
CA LEU A 197 -6.35 6.87 -7.35
C LEU A 197 -5.86 7.75 -8.51
N LYS A 198 -6.00 7.30 -9.76
CA LYS A 198 -5.66 8.09 -10.96
C LYS A 198 -6.53 9.34 -11.10
N GLU A 199 -7.85 9.24 -10.84
CA GLU A 199 -8.77 10.38 -10.84
C GLU A 199 -8.44 11.43 -9.76
N MET A 200 -7.80 11.02 -8.67
CA MET A 200 -7.29 11.95 -7.64
C MET A 200 -5.98 12.63 -8.05
N GLY A 201 -5.41 12.31 -9.21
CA GLY A 201 -4.18 12.88 -9.76
C GLY A 201 -2.91 12.25 -9.19
N LEU A 202 -2.96 11.01 -8.69
CA LEU A 202 -1.77 10.30 -8.23
C LEU A 202 -1.10 9.53 -9.37
N ASN A 203 0.23 9.52 -9.37
CA ASN A 203 1.03 8.62 -10.19
C ASN A 203 1.02 7.24 -9.54
N VAL A 204 0.40 6.26 -10.18
CA VAL A 204 0.25 4.90 -9.64
C VAL A 204 1.31 4.01 -10.25
N THR A 205 2.15 3.39 -9.42
CA THR A 205 3.19 2.42 -9.80
C THR A 205 2.90 1.07 -9.16
N MET A 206 2.94 -0.01 -9.93
CA MET A 206 2.90 -1.38 -9.39
C MET A 206 4.31 -1.90 -9.18
N LEU A 207 4.56 -2.50 -8.02
CA LEU A 207 5.83 -3.10 -7.61
C LEU A 207 5.63 -4.61 -7.42
N THR A 208 6.49 -5.44 -8.03
CA THR A 208 6.36 -6.89 -7.90
C THR A 208 7.69 -7.63 -8.15
N GLY A 209 7.83 -8.78 -7.50
CA GLY A 209 8.90 -9.74 -7.78
C GLY A 209 8.67 -10.60 -9.03
N ASP A 210 7.49 -10.54 -9.65
CA ASP A 210 7.17 -11.32 -10.84
C ASP A 210 8.02 -10.89 -12.05
N ASN A 211 8.11 -11.78 -13.04
CA ASN A 211 8.71 -11.46 -14.32
C ASN A 211 7.92 -10.36 -15.06
N LYS A 212 8.60 -9.70 -16.00
CA LYS A 212 8.07 -8.53 -16.70
C LYS A 212 6.75 -8.83 -17.45
N ILE A 213 6.61 -10.02 -18.06
CA ILE A 213 5.41 -10.37 -18.85
C ILE A 213 4.19 -10.51 -17.93
N THR A 214 4.33 -11.29 -16.85
CA THR A 214 3.28 -11.46 -15.86
C THR A 214 2.89 -10.13 -15.20
N ALA A 215 3.89 -9.33 -14.81
CA ALA A 215 3.68 -8.03 -14.21
C ALA A 215 2.91 -7.08 -15.14
N GLN A 216 3.31 -7.01 -16.40
CA GLN A 216 2.64 -6.17 -17.39
C GLN A 216 1.19 -6.61 -17.63
N ALA A 217 0.96 -7.92 -17.76
CA ALA A 217 -0.38 -8.46 -17.96
C ALA A 217 -1.35 -8.14 -16.80
N ILE A 218 -0.86 -8.19 -15.56
CA ILE A 218 -1.65 -7.80 -14.37
C ILE A 218 -1.90 -6.29 -14.37
N ALA A 219 -0.87 -5.48 -14.62
CA ALA A 219 -0.97 -4.03 -14.64
C ALA A 219 -1.99 -3.52 -15.69
N GLU A 220 -1.98 -4.10 -16.88
CA GLU A 220 -2.95 -3.79 -17.92
C GLU A 220 -4.39 -4.10 -17.49
N LYS A 221 -4.62 -5.25 -16.82
CA LYS A 221 -5.94 -5.62 -16.30
C LYS A 221 -6.49 -4.62 -15.28
N VAL A 222 -5.62 -4.03 -14.43
CA VAL A 222 -6.03 -3.05 -13.43
C VAL A 222 -5.87 -1.60 -13.89
N GLY A 223 -5.31 -1.39 -15.09
CA GLY A 223 -5.13 -0.07 -15.69
C GLY A 223 -3.93 0.71 -15.15
N ILE A 224 -2.86 0.05 -14.68
CA ILE A 224 -1.60 0.70 -14.23
C ILE A 224 -0.61 0.73 -15.40
N GLU A 225 0.01 1.88 -15.63
CA GLU A 225 0.96 2.09 -16.73
C GLU A 225 2.42 1.91 -16.28
N HIS A 226 2.73 2.28 -15.03
CA HIS A 226 4.08 2.20 -14.48
C HIS A 226 4.25 0.91 -13.67
N VAL A 227 5.18 0.05 -14.13
CA VAL A 227 5.44 -1.26 -13.51
C VAL A 227 6.93 -1.42 -13.25
N VAL A 228 7.27 -1.82 -12.03
CA VAL A 228 8.62 -2.23 -11.66
C VAL A 228 8.56 -3.71 -11.29
N SER A 229 9.12 -4.55 -12.19
CA SER A 229 9.09 -6.02 -12.11
C SER A 229 10.46 -6.59 -11.74
N ASN A 230 10.52 -7.89 -11.42
CA ASN A 230 11.74 -8.60 -10.99
C ASN A 230 12.43 -7.96 -9.79
N VAL A 231 11.67 -7.38 -8.85
CA VAL A 231 12.21 -6.69 -7.70
C VAL A 231 12.36 -7.66 -6.52
N LEU A 232 13.60 -7.84 -6.08
CA LEU A 232 13.88 -8.58 -4.86
C LEU A 232 13.41 -7.80 -3.62
N PRO A 233 13.07 -8.47 -2.51
CA PRO A 233 12.58 -7.81 -1.30
C PRO A 233 13.48 -6.65 -0.83
N ASP A 234 14.79 -6.84 -0.83
CA ASP A 234 15.80 -5.85 -0.41
C ASP A 234 15.89 -4.63 -1.34
N VAL A 235 15.38 -4.75 -2.57
CA VAL A 235 15.42 -3.67 -3.57
C VAL A 235 14.15 -2.83 -3.55
N LYS A 236 13.04 -3.35 -3.02
CA LYS A 236 11.75 -2.63 -2.92
C LYS A 236 11.91 -1.28 -2.21
N GLU A 237 12.67 -1.23 -1.12
CA GLU A 237 12.98 -0.01 -0.38
C GLU A 237 13.65 1.06 -1.26
N LYS A 238 14.58 0.66 -2.14
CA LYS A 238 15.30 1.59 -3.03
C LYS A 238 14.37 2.23 -4.06
N VAL A 239 13.47 1.42 -4.65
CA VAL A 239 12.47 1.91 -5.61
C VAL A 239 11.55 2.94 -4.96
N VAL A 240 11.05 2.67 -3.75
CA VAL A 240 10.21 3.61 -3.00
C VAL A 240 10.96 4.90 -2.71
N LYS A 241 12.25 4.81 -2.29
CA LYS A 241 13.09 5.96 -2.03
C LYS A 241 13.29 6.85 -3.26
N GLU A 242 13.49 6.26 -4.43
CA GLU A 242 13.62 6.99 -5.69
C GLU A 242 12.33 7.73 -6.04
N GLN A 243 11.17 7.11 -5.88
CA GLN A 243 9.86 7.73 -6.09
C GLN A 243 9.62 8.91 -5.13
N SER A 244 10.14 8.86 -3.90
CA SER A 244 9.99 9.93 -2.91
C SER A 244 10.80 11.20 -3.25
N LEU A 245 11.71 11.14 -4.21
CA LEU A 245 12.44 12.33 -4.68
C LEU A 245 11.54 13.30 -5.47
N ASP A 246 10.49 12.77 -6.13
CA ASP A 246 9.57 13.55 -6.98
C ASP A 246 8.33 14.06 -6.22
N GLY A 247 8.21 13.74 -4.95
CA GLY A 247 7.11 14.18 -4.09
C GLY A 247 6.69 13.14 -3.07
N ILE A 248 5.78 13.52 -2.18
CA ILE A 248 5.28 12.64 -1.12
C ILE A 248 4.74 11.35 -1.74
N THR A 249 5.31 10.24 -1.34
CA THR A 249 5.05 8.90 -1.86
C THR A 249 4.42 8.01 -0.79
N ILE A 250 3.31 7.38 -1.16
CA ILE A 250 2.63 6.35 -0.37
C ILE A 250 3.11 4.98 -0.85
N MET A 251 3.51 4.10 0.06
CA MET A 251 3.68 2.66 -0.20
C MET A 251 2.52 1.89 0.41
N VAL A 252 1.91 1.00 -0.36
CA VAL A 252 0.83 0.12 0.10
C VAL A 252 1.27 -1.33 -0.06
N GLY A 253 1.19 -2.10 1.02
CA GLY A 253 1.58 -3.51 1.06
C GLY A 253 0.79 -4.32 2.08
N ASP A 254 0.94 -5.65 2.07
CA ASP A 254 0.37 -6.56 3.08
C ASP A 254 1.29 -6.72 4.31
N GLY A 255 2.52 -6.32 4.19
CA GLY A 255 3.45 -5.98 5.25
C GLY A 255 4.48 -7.02 5.67
N ILE A 256 4.40 -8.29 5.30
CA ILE A 256 5.43 -9.26 5.73
C ILE A 256 6.74 -9.00 4.99
N ASN A 257 6.67 -8.95 3.66
CA ASN A 257 7.83 -8.74 2.79
C ASN A 257 8.07 -7.26 2.47
N ASP A 258 7.12 -6.39 2.81
CA ASP A 258 7.12 -4.97 2.44
C ASP A 258 7.47 -4.04 3.59
N ALA A 259 7.67 -4.56 4.82
CA ALA A 259 7.94 -3.76 6.00
C ALA A 259 9.08 -2.74 5.82
N PRO A 260 10.23 -3.07 5.20
CA PRO A 260 11.27 -2.10 4.90
C PRO A 260 10.80 -0.99 3.94
N ALA A 261 10.03 -1.36 2.91
CA ALA A 261 9.49 -0.41 1.92
C ALA A 261 8.40 0.49 2.53
N LEU A 262 7.52 -0.06 3.38
CA LEU A 262 6.51 0.68 4.13
C LEU A 262 7.14 1.73 5.05
N THR A 263 8.18 1.33 5.81
CA THR A 263 8.90 2.24 6.70
C THR A 263 9.68 3.31 5.94
N ARG A 264 10.14 3.00 4.72
CA ARG A 264 10.94 3.92 3.90
C ARG A 264 10.12 4.99 3.20
N ALA A 265 8.87 4.71 2.88
CA ALA A 265 7.96 5.65 2.24
C ALA A 265 7.70 6.89 3.13
N ASP A 266 7.23 7.98 2.53
CA ASP A 266 6.74 9.12 3.31
C ASP A 266 5.46 8.78 4.09
N VAL A 267 4.70 7.79 3.57
CA VAL A 267 3.56 7.17 4.25
C VAL A 267 3.51 5.69 3.88
N GLY A 268 3.61 4.81 4.86
CA GLY A 268 3.34 3.38 4.72
C GLY A 268 1.88 3.05 5.04
N ILE A 269 1.20 2.31 4.16
CA ILE A 269 -0.17 1.82 4.38
C ILE A 269 -0.16 0.29 4.38
N ALA A 270 -0.51 -0.32 5.51
CA ALA A 270 -0.73 -1.76 5.60
C ALA A 270 -2.20 -2.10 5.28
N ILE A 271 -2.41 -3.06 4.39
CA ILE A 271 -3.73 -3.55 3.99
C ILE A 271 -4.07 -4.87 4.69
N GLY A 272 -5.32 -4.96 5.21
CA GLY A 272 -5.75 -6.10 6.00
C GLY A 272 -5.16 -6.07 7.41
N ALA A 273 -5.77 -6.80 8.33
CA ALA A 273 -5.21 -7.03 9.66
C ALA A 273 -4.02 -8.02 9.55
N GLY A 274 -3.02 -7.62 8.75
CA GLY A 274 -1.80 -8.37 8.47
C GLY A 274 -1.04 -8.76 9.74
N THR A 275 0.18 -9.22 9.59
CA THR A 275 1.03 -9.55 10.74
C THR A 275 1.31 -8.32 11.60
N ASP A 276 1.58 -8.54 12.87
CA ASP A 276 1.99 -7.48 13.82
C ASP A 276 3.15 -6.64 13.25
N ILE A 277 4.05 -7.27 12.48
CA ILE A 277 5.18 -6.60 11.81
C ILE A 277 4.70 -5.55 10.79
N ALA A 278 3.66 -5.85 10.01
CA ALA A 278 3.08 -4.91 9.05
C ALA A 278 2.42 -3.74 9.75
N ILE A 279 1.67 -4.06 10.80
CA ILE A 279 1.02 -3.05 11.63
C ILE A 279 2.08 -2.12 12.22
N ASP A 280 3.20 -2.63 12.73
CA ASP A 280 4.25 -1.81 13.32
C ASP A 280 4.99 -0.94 12.30
N ALA A 281 5.24 -1.44 11.11
CA ALA A 281 5.98 -0.75 10.05
C ALA A 281 5.17 0.36 9.34
N ALA A 282 3.84 0.24 9.29
CA ALA A 282 2.97 1.17 8.56
C ALA A 282 2.56 2.37 9.41
N ASP A 283 2.32 3.51 8.76
CA ASP A 283 1.74 4.73 9.36
C ASP A 283 0.21 4.69 9.39
N ILE A 284 -0.39 3.95 8.46
CA ILE A 284 -1.84 3.77 8.35
C ILE A 284 -2.13 2.28 8.25
N VAL A 285 -3.12 1.82 9.01
CA VAL A 285 -3.58 0.43 8.95
C VAL A 285 -5.03 0.41 8.45
N LEU A 286 -5.25 -0.34 7.37
CA LEU A 286 -6.59 -0.61 6.83
C LEU A 286 -7.06 -1.96 7.39
N VAL A 287 -8.06 -1.91 8.26
CA VAL A 287 -8.58 -3.11 8.96
C VAL A 287 -9.22 -4.08 7.98
N LYS A 288 -9.87 -3.56 6.94
CA LYS A 288 -10.46 -4.36 5.88
C LYS A 288 -9.42 -4.67 4.81
N ASN A 289 -9.49 -5.89 4.26
CA ASN A 289 -8.62 -6.28 3.16
C ASN A 289 -9.17 -5.81 1.80
N GLN A 290 -9.45 -4.50 1.67
CA GLN A 290 -10.02 -3.85 0.48
C GLN A 290 -9.08 -2.75 -0.01
N LEU A 291 -8.69 -2.81 -1.29
CA LEU A 291 -7.82 -1.78 -1.88
C LEU A 291 -8.55 -0.42 -1.99
N GLU A 292 -9.88 -0.43 -2.13
CA GLU A 292 -10.73 0.76 -2.18
C GLU A 292 -10.64 1.62 -0.91
N ASP A 293 -10.19 1.08 0.22
CA ASP A 293 -10.01 1.86 1.44
C ASP A 293 -8.80 2.81 1.36
N VAL A 294 -7.85 2.56 0.45
CA VAL A 294 -6.71 3.46 0.17
C VAL A 294 -7.19 4.81 -0.41
N PRO A 295 -7.93 4.87 -1.54
CA PRO A 295 -8.48 6.13 -2.02
C PRO A 295 -9.42 6.80 -1.00
N LYS A 296 -10.15 6.04 -0.16
CA LYS A 296 -10.95 6.62 0.92
C LYS A 296 -10.08 7.29 1.99
N ALA A 297 -8.95 6.70 2.37
CA ALA A 297 -7.99 7.28 3.31
C ALA A 297 -7.42 8.60 2.78
N ILE A 298 -7.01 8.62 1.51
CA ILE A 298 -6.49 9.82 0.85
C ILE A 298 -7.56 10.92 0.76
N ARG A 299 -8.79 10.57 0.41
CA ARG A 299 -9.92 11.51 0.36
C ARG A 299 -10.21 12.11 1.73
N LEU A 300 -10.23 11.28 2.78
CA LEU A 300 -10.42 11.72 4.15
C LEU A 300 -9.33 12.70 4.57
N SER A 301 -8.07 12.36 4.30
CA SER A 301 -6.92 13.23 4.60
C SER A 301 -7.03 14.58 3.89
N LYS A 302 -7.36 14.60 2.59
CA LYS A 302 -7.60 15.86 1.84
C LYS A 302 -8.72 16.69 2.43
N MET A 303 -9.81 16.06 2.90
CA MET A 303 -10.92 16.75 3.55
C MET A 303 -10.52 17.38 4.90
N VAL A 304 -9.72 16.66 5.70
CA VAL A 304 -9.21 17.16 6.98
C VAL A 304 -8.25 18.32 6.76
N LEU A 305 -7.32 18.21 5.82
CA LEU A 305 -6.40 19.29 5.47
C LEU A 305 -7.14 20.55 5.02
N LYS A 306 -8.15 20.40 4.16
CA LYS A 306 -8.99 21.53 3.75
C LYS A 306 -9.66 22.19 4.92
N ASN A 307 -10.19 21.40 5.86
CA ASN A 307 -10.83 21.93 7.07
C ASN A 307 -9.82 22.65 7.98
N ILE A 308 -8.60 22.14 8.12
CA ILE A 308 -7.51 22.83 8.85
C ILE A 308 -7.23 24.18 8.20
N HIS A 309 -7.07 24.26 6.88
CA HIS A 309 -6.84 25.52 6.19
C HIS A 309 -8.01 26.50 6.35
N GLU A 310 -9.25 26.03 6.28
CA GLU A 310 -10.43 26.86 6.56
C GLU A 310 -10.41 27.42 7.98
N ASN A 311 -10.10 26.57 8.98
CA ASN A 311 -10.00 26.98 10.37
C ASN A 311 -8.89 28.02 10.60
N LEU A 312 -7.71 27.79 10.01
CA LEU A 312 -6.60 28.73 10.10
C LEU A 312 -6.93 30.06 9.44
N PHE A 313 -7.56 30.04 8.25
CA PHE A 313 -8.00 31.25 7.58
C PHE A 313 -8.91 32.09 8.45
N TRP A 314 -9.95 31.49 9.05
CA TRP A 314 -10.87 32.20 9.93
C TRP A 314 -10.21 32.70 11.20
N ALA A 315 -9.32 31.91 11.81
CA ALA A 315 -8.57 32.31 12.99
C ALA A 315 -7.65 33.52 12.70
N PHE A 316 -7.03 33.61 11.52
CA PHE A 316 -6.18 34.74 11.14
C PHE A 316 -6.98 35.98 10.75
N ILE A 317 -8.01 35.87 9.93
CA ILE A 317 -8.80 37.02 9.46
C ILE A 317 -9.44 37.71 10.62
N TYR A 318 -9.87 36.97 11.63
CA TYR A 318 -10.48 37.48 12.86
C TYR A 318 -9.50 38.37 13.61
N ASN A 319 -8.26 37.97 13.77
CA ASN A 319 -7.22 38.77 14.42
C ASN A 319 -6.79 39.98 13.57
N ILE A 320 -6.68 39.81 12.24
CA ILE A 320 -6.34 40.91 11.33
C ILE A 320 -7.34 42.06 11.41
N ILE A 321 -8.63 41.76 11.57
CA ILE A 321 -9.69 42.77 11.71
C ILE A 321 -9.78 43.25 13.15
N GLY A 322 -9.71 42.34 14.11
CA GLY A 322 -9.96 42.64 15.54
C GLY A 322 -8.87 43.48 16.20
N ILE A 323 -7.59 43.21 15.87
CA ILE A 323 -6.47 43.97 16.48
C ILE A 323 -6.50 45.47 16.12
N PRO A 324 -6.67 45.90 14.87
CA PRO A 324 -6.83 47.33 14.54
C PRO A 324 -8.03 47.98 15.18
N LEU A 325 -9.18 47.26 15.29
CA LEU A 325 -10.36 47.73 15.99
C LEU A 325 -10.09 47.96 17.48
N ALA A 326 -9.43 46.99 18.14
CA ALA A 326 -9.08 47.08 19.56
C ALA A 326 -8.02 48.17 19.82
N ALA A 327 -7.12 48.42 18.87
CA ALA A 327 -6.17 49.51 18.93
C ALA A 327 -6.80 50.90 18.80
N GLY A 328 -8.10 50.99 18.42
CA GLY A 328 -8.84 52.22 18.28
C GLY A 328 -8.70 52.89 16.91
N LEU A 329 -8.27 52.17 15.85
CA LEU A 329 -8.10 52.76 14.50
C LEU A 329 -9.39 53.43 13.96
N TRP A 330 -10.55 52.87 14.31
CA TRP A 330 -11.84 53.36 13.87
C TRP A 330 -12.46 54.41 14.82
N TYR A 331 -11.86 54.63 16.01
CA TYR A 331 -12.37 55.59 16.99
C TYR A 331 -12.55 57.01 16.45
N PRO A 332 -11.61 57.59 15.67
CA PRO A 332 -11.79 58.93 15.15
C PRO A 332 -12.99 59.11 14.22
N PHE A 333 -13.46 58.03 13.59
CA PHE A 333 -14.54 58.02 12.61
C PHE A 333 -15.91 57.66 13.21
N THR A 334 -15.91 56.76 14.19
CA THR A 334 -17.16 56.15 14.72
C THR A 334 -17.44 56.51 16.17
N GLY A 335 -16.45 57.00 16.93
CA GLY A 335 -16.56 57.21 18.39
C GLY A 335 -16.69 55.89 19.20
N ILE A 336 -16.66 54.71 18.56
CA ILE A 336 -16.85 53.42 19.20
C ILE A 336 -15.53 52.92 19.78
N ARG A 337 -15.52 52.53 21.04
CA ARG A 337 -14.40 51.89 21.74
C ARG A 337 -14.72 50.41 21.96
N LEU A 338 -13.78 49.52 21.51
CA LEU A 338 -13.91 48.13 21.85
C LEU A 338 -13.47 47.88 23.30
N SER A 339 -14.36 47.45 24.15
CA SER A 339 -14.01 47.10 25.54
C SER A 339 -13.32 45.71 25.57
N PRO A 340 -12.43 45.44 26.54
CA PRO A 340 -11.81 44.11 26.70
C PRO A 340 -12.82 42.98 26.82
N MET A 341 -14.00 43.23 27.38
CA MET A 341 -15.09 42.24 27.51
C MET A 341 -15.63 41.81 26.15
N PHE A 342 -15.84 42.72 25.21
CA PHE A 342 -16.24 42.38 23.86
C PHE A 342 -15.10 41.63 23.09
N GLY A 343 -13.84 41.99 23.36
CA GLY A 343 -12.70 41.24 22.86
C GLY A 343 -12.69 39.78 23.32
N ALA A 344 -12.90 39.54 24.60
CA ALA A 344 -12.98 38.19 25.19
C ALA A 344 -14.17 37.38 24.64
N LEU A 345 -15.35 38.01 24.51
CA LEU A 345 -16.51 37.33 23.90
C LEU A 345 -16.25 36.94 22.46
N ALA A 346 -15.65 37.82 21.69
CA ALA A 346 -15.32 37.60 20.32
C ALA A 346 -14.32 36.44 20.13
N MET A 347 -13.30 36.33 21.00
CA MET A 347 -12.37 35.21 21.02
C MET A 347 -13.03 33.86 21.35
N SER A 348 -13.92 33.86 22.35
CA SER A 348 -14.67 32.65 22.69
C SER A 348 -15.53 32.18 21.52
N LEU A 349 -16.16 33.11 20.81
CA LEU A 349 -16.95 32.81 19.61
C LEU A 349 -16.08 32.28 18.46
N SER A 350 -14.89 32.84 18.25
CA SER A 350 -13.95 32.36 17.26
C SER A 350 -13.54 30.89 17.53
N SER A 351 -13.17 30.54 18.76
CA SER A 351 -12.85 29.18 19.16
C SER A 351 -14.04 28.24 18.97
N PHE A 352 -15.24 28.67 19.32
CA PHE A 352 -16.47 27.91 19.08
C PHE A 352 -16.69 27.64 17.57
N CYS A 353 -16.52 28.65 16.72
CA CYS A 353 -16.66 28.50 15.28
C CYS A 353 -15.65 27.47 14.69
N VAL A 354 -14.40 27.48 15.15
CA VAL A 354 -13.37 26.50 14.74
C VAL A 354 -13.80 25.09 15.11
N VAL A 355 -14.25 24.86 16.34
CA VAL A 355 -14.73 23.55 16.78
C VAL A 355 -15.95 23.10 15.97
N MET A 356 -16.91 23.98 15.75
CA MET A 356 -18.11 23.65 14.95
C MET A 356 -17.77 23.35 13.49
N ASN A 357 -16.83 24.07 12.89
CA ASN A 357 -16.38 23.77 11.53
C ASN A 357 -15.67 22.41 11.45
N ALA A 358 -14.85 22.05 12.44
CA ALA A 358 -14.24 20.73 12.51
C ALA A 358 -15.29 19.62 12.68
N LEU A 359 -16.28 19.81 13.56
CA LEU A 359 -17.37 18.84 13.75
C LEU A 359 -18.22 18.66 12.47
N ARG A 360 -18.32 19.71 11.63
CA ARG A 360 -19.01 19.63 10.33
C ARG A 360 -18.42 18.58 9.39
N LEU A 361 -17.15 18.17 9.59
CA LEU A 361 -16.57 17.05 8.86
C LEU A 361 -17.39 15.75 9.00
N ASN A 362 -17.96 15.49 10.18
CA ASN A 362 -18.78 14.30 10.43
C ASN A 362 -20.07 14.27 9.57
N LEU A 363 -20.50 15.38 9.03
CA LEU A 363 -21.70 15.48 8.16
C LEU A 363 -21.37 15.25 6.69
N LYS A 364 -20.08 15.31 6.32
CA LYS A 364 -19.63 15.00 4.94
C LYS A 364 -19.50 13.49 4.81
N LYS A 365 -20.31 12.91 3.93
CA LYS A 365 -20.24 11.48 3.57
C LYS A 365 -19.06 11.17 2.68
#